data_5f876b523ee9d71da7a3effdb29b7020
#
_entry.id   5f876b523ee9d71da7a3effdb29b7020
#
_cell.length_a   1.000
_cell.length_b   1.000
_cell.length_c   1.000
_cell.angle_alpha   90.00
_cell.angle_beta   90.00
_cell.angle_gamma   90.00
#
_symmetry.space_group_name_H-M   'P 1'
#
loop_
_entity.id
_entity.type
_entity.pdbx_description
1 polymer ?
#
loop_
_entity_poly.entity_id
_entity_poly.type
_entity_poly.pdbx_seq_one_letter_code
_entity_poly.pdbx_strand_id
1 'polypeptide(L)'
;MEDERRCFAELIVLAARKRQLKKAVLSKPGDAGDVRAVLTLRHIGGRDCLQAECFRTDNKAMHENLPPEVSGELLGLLARFGQVNLLTAAGESELRCGKRGTLTVLGGEKLRKKLEAMPDSTAEVPENDRKKQYILQGDEPFLRLLDVSDANGRVKDKRQAKFRQINRFLELVRDCQQHLPKEGVLRICDLCCGKSYLSFAAYHYFANILGREVRMTGIDLKPDVIAYCGDVARQLGWDGLEFVCGDVSRYSAGGDVDLVISLHA
;
A
#
# COMPACT_ATOMS: atom_id res chain seq x y z
N MET A 1 -25.44 7.79 -28.08
CA MET A 1 -25.10 7.36 -26.69
C MET A 1 -24.12 6.17 -26.66
N GLU A 2 -24.36 5.18 -27.50
CA GLU A 2 -23.47 4.01 -27.61
C GLU A 2 -22.16 4.38 -28.32
N ASP A 3 -22.22 5.30 -29.28
CA ASP A 3 -21.07 5.78 -30.03
C ASP A 3 -20.03 6.49 -29.15
N GLU A 4 -20.44 7.41 -28.24
CA GLU A 4 -19.49 8.11 -27.36
C GLU A 4 -18.80 7.19 -26.36
N ARG A 5 -19.53 6.19 -25.83
CA ARG A 5 -18.89 5.18 -24.95
C ARG A 5 -17.90 4.33 -25.75
N ARG A 6 -18.27 3.94 -26.96
CA ARG A 6 -17.40 3.18 -27.83
C ARG A 6 -16.15 3.98 -28.22
N CYS A 7 -16.30 5.24 -28.61
CA CYS A 7 -15.18 6.14 -28.90
C CYS A 7 -14.26 6.32 -27.67
N PHE A 8 -14.85 6.40 -26.46
CA PHE A 8 -14.07 6.52 -25.24
C PHE A 8 -13.37 5.20 -24.86
N ALA A 9 -14.01 4.06 -25.08
CA ALA A 9 -13.39 2.74 -24.91
C ALA A 9 -12.20 2.57 -25.86
N GLU A 10 -12.34 2.99 -27.13
CA GLU A 10 -11.25 2.99 -28.12
C GLU A 10 -10.07 3.86 -27.63
N LEU A 11 -10.35 5.01 -27.02
CA LEU A 11 -9.32 5.88 -26.48
C LEU A 11 -8.57 5.24 -25.29
N ILE A 12 -9.29 4.54 -24.41
CA ILE A 12 -8.68 3.75 -23.30
C ILE A 12 -7.78 2.65 -23.89
N VAL A 13 -8.29 1.90 -24.85
CA VAL A 13 -7.55 0.81 -25.52
C VAL A 13 -6.33 1.35 -26.24
N LEU A 14 -6.45 2.46 -26.96
CA LEU A 14 -5.32 3.12 -27.61
C LEU A 14 -4.25 3.52 -26.60
N ALA A 15 -4.65 4.14 -25.48
CA ALA A 15 -3.74 4.51 -24.40
C ALA A 15 -3.04 3.29 -23.79
N ALA A 16 -3.76 2.16 -23.63
CA ALA A 16 -3.21 0.92 -23.16
C ALA A 16 -2.20 0.31 -24.15
N ARG A 17 -2.56 0.24 -25.42
CA ARG A 17 -1.67 -0.27 -26.51
C ARG A 17 -0.40 0.55 -26.65
N LYS A 18 -0.48 1.87 -26.48
CA LYS A 18 0.68 2.79 -26.47
C LYS A 18 1.44 2.81 -25.14
N ARG A 19 1.04 1.99 -24.14
CA ARG A 19 1.63 1.96 -22.79
C ARG A 19 1.58 3.31 -22.05
N GLN A 20 0.63 4.15 -22.43
CA GLN A 20 0.45 5.49 -21.85
C GLN A 20 -0.64 5.54 -20.77
N LEU A 21 -1.44 4.49 -20.62
CA LEU A 21 -2.51 4.41 -19.64
C LEU A 21 -1.93 4.39 -18.20
N LYS A 22 -2.18 5.46 -17.45
CA LYS A 22 -1.91 5.48 -16.00
C LYS A 22 -3.06 4.81 -15.24
N LYS A 23 -4.28 5.30 -15.48
CA LYS A 23 -5.52 4.73 -14.96
C LYS A 23 -6.73 5.38 -15.60
N ALA A 24 -7.88 4.69 -15.59
CA ALA A 24 -9.17 5.33 -15.76
C ALA A 24 -9.98 5.18 -14.46
N VAL A 25 -10.53 6.28 -13.97
CA VAL A 25 -11.33 6.31 -12.74
C VAL A 25 -12.80 6.49 -13.13
N LEU A 26 -13.60 5.50 -12.76
CA LEU A 26 -15.03 5.45 -13.03
C LEU A 26 -15.78 5.85 -11.75
N SER A 27 -16.67 6.80 -11.85
CA SER A 27 -17.42 7.38 -10.74
C SER A 27 -18.86 7.70 -11.15
N LYS A 28 -19.67 8.11 -10.19
CA LYS A 28 -21.11 8.33 -10.35
C LYS A 28 -21.81 7.06 -10.86
N PRO A 29 -21.85 6.00 -10.05
CA PRO A 29 -22.49 4.75 -10.43
C PRO A 29 -23.97 4.96 -10.70
N GLY A 30 -24.49 4.26 -11.72
CA GLY A 30 -25.91 4.20 -12.02
C GLY A 30 -26.66 3.16 -11.20
N ASP A 31 -25.95 2.23 -10.57
CA ASP A 31 -26.49 1.15 -9.74
C ASP A 31 -26.05 1.30 -8.28
N ALA A 32 -26.93 0.95 -7.34
CA ALA A 32 -26.73 1.10 -5.90
C ALA A 32 -25.63 0.18 -5.30
N GLY A 33 -25.14 -0.79 -6.07
CA GLY A 33 -24.12 -1.75 -5.62
C GLY A 33 -22.68 -1.29 -5.77
N ASP A 34 -22.41 -0.40 -6.72
CA ASP A 34 -21.07 0.12 -7.00
C ASP A 34 -20.84 1.48 -6.34
N VAL A 35 -19.59 1.77 -5.97
CA VAL A 35 -19.15 3.10 -5.48
C VAL A 35 -18.28 3.76 -6.53
N ARG A 36 -17.29 3.06 -7.01
CA ARG A 36 -16.34 3.50 -8.06
C ARG A 36 -15.63 2.28 -8.65
N ALA A 37 -14.97 2.49 -9.79
CA ALA A 37 -14.01 1.52 -10.29
C ALA A 37 -12.72 2.23 -10.74
N VAL A 38 -11.62 1.50 -10.74
CA VAL A 38 -10.32 1.96 -11.25
C VAL A 38 -9.82 0.94 -12.26
N LEU A 39 -9.59 1.36 -13.48
CA LEU A 39 -9.09 0.55 -14.58
C LEU A 39 -7.61 0.86 -14.80
N THR A 40 -6.78 -0.16 -14.86
CA THR A 40 -5.33 -0.06 -15.10
C THR A 40 -4.87 -1.15 -16.05
N LEU A 41 -3.79 -0.89 -16.79
CA LEU A 41 -3.14 -1.92 -17.61
C LEU A 41 -2.24 -2.78 -16.71
N ARG A 42 -2.38 -4.12 -16.81
CA ARG A 42 -1.61 -5.08 -16.02
C ARG A 42 -1.14 -6.23 -16.90
N HIS A 43 -0.04 -6.86 -16.53
CA HIS A 43 0.40 -8.12 -17.08
C HIS A 43 0.02 -9.24 -16.10
N ILE A 44 -0.86 -10.16 -16.51
CA ILE A 44 -1.40 -11.22 -15.65
C ILE A 44 -1.39 -12.53 -16.43
N GLY A 45 -0.78 -13.56 -15.89
CA GLY A 45 -0.75 -14.88 -16.51
C GLY A 45 -0.11 -14.89 -17.90
N GLY A 46 0.92 -14.07 -18.14
CA GLY A 46 1.60 -13.98 -19.44
C GLY A 46 0.86 -13.14 -20.49
N ARG A 47 -0.20 -12.40 -20.11
CA ARG A 47 -0.99 -11.58 -21.05
C ARG A 47 -1.25 -10.20 -20.46
N ASP A 48 -1.32 -9.21 -21.34
CA ASP A 48 -1.78 -7.89 -20.95
C ASP A 48 -3.29 -7.88 -20.82
N CYS A 49 -3.79 -7.25 -19.78
CA CYS A 49 -5.21 -7.04 -19.55
C CYS A 49 -5.51 -5.66 -18.97
N LEU A 50 -6.72 -5.20 -19.18
CA LEU A 50 -7.28 -4.07 -18.44
C LEU A 50 -7.91 -4.60 -17.16
N GLN A 51 -7.22 -4.42 -16.02
CA GLN A 51 -7.75 -4.81 -14.72
C GLN A 51 -8.62 -3.70 -14.16
N ALA A 52 -9.89 -4.00 -13.92
CA ALA A 52 -10.83 -3.16 -13.20
C ALA A 52 -10.89 -3.58 -11.73
N GLU A 53 -10.60 -2.66 -10.83
CA GLU A 53 -10.85 -2.79 -9.40
C GLU A 53 -12.14 -2.06 -9.06
N CYS A 54 -13.21 -2.82 -8.83
CA CYS A 54 -14.56 -2.32 -8.55
C CYS A 54 -14.82 -2.28 -7.05
N PHE A 55 -15.05 -1.09 -6.51
CA PHE A 55 -15.36 -0.86 -5.10
C PHE A 55 -16.87 -0.84 -4.90
N ARG A 56 -17.35 -1.63 -3.95
CA ARG A 56 -18.78 -1.79 -3.65
C ARG A 56 -19.18 -1.13 -2.34
N THR A 57 -20.47 -0.90 -2.17
CA THR A 57 -21.05 -0.30 -0.96
C THR A 57 -20.85 -1.14 0.31
N ASP A 58 -20.60 -2.45 0.18
CA ASP A 58 -20.30 -3.37 1.28
C ASP A 58 -18.80 -3.39 1.67
N ASN A 59 -18.03 -2.38 1.24
CA ASN A 59 -16.58 -2.25 1.43
C ASN A 59 -15.74 -3.39 0.82
N LYS A 60 -16.30 -4.16 -0.11
CA LYS A 60 -15.56 -5.15 -0.88
C LYS A 60 -14.99 -4.53 -2.15
N ALA A 61 -13.79 -4.99 -2.53
CA ALA A 61 -13.22 -4.73 -3.84
C ALA A 61 -13.25 -6.02 -4.65
N MET A 62 -13.77 -5.93 -5.88
CA MET A 62 -13.78 -7.02 -6.85
C MET A 62 -12.86 -6.68 -8.00
N HIS A 63 -12.13 -7.67 -8.51
CA HIS A 63 -11.26 -7.51 -9.66
C HIS A 63 -11.87 -8.21 -10.88
N GLU A 64 -11.96 -7.47 -11.97
CA GLU A 64 -12.36 -7.97 -13.29
C GLU A 64 -11.17 -7.77 -14.24
N ASN A 65 -10.73 -8.83 -14.92
CA ASN A 65 -9.65 -8.76 -15.90
C ASN A 65 -10.25 -8.80 -17.31
N LEU A 66 -10.18 -7.67 -18.00
CA LEU A 66 -10.78 -7.48 -19.32
C LEU A 66 -9.69 -7.56 -20.40
N PRO A 67 -10.00 -8.05 -21.61
CA PRO A 67 -9.05 -7.98 -22.73
C PRO A 67 -8.72 -6.51 -23.07
N PRO A 68 -7.48 -6.21 -23.50
CA PRO A 68 -7.06 -4.85 -23.84
C PRO A 68 -7.56 -4.44 -25.24
N GLU A 69 -8.84 -4.64 -25.48
CA GLU A 69 -9.57 -4.34 -26.70
C GLU A 69 -10.97 -3.79 -26.39
N VAL A 70 -11.65 -3.26 -27.39
CA VAL A 70 -13.03 -2.80 -27.21
C VAL A 70 -13.94 -4.04 -27.20
N SER A 71 -14.26 -4.49 -26.00
CA SER A 71 -15.11 -5.67 -25.76
C SER A 71 -16.46 -5.29 -25.16
N GLY A 72 -17.40 -6.24 -25.19
CA GLY A 72 -18.70 -6.07 -24.54
C GLY A 72 -18.58 -5.86 -23.03
N GLU A 73 -17.60 -6.50 -22.40
CA GLU A 73 -17.30 -6.36 -20.98
C GLU A 73 -16.79 -4.95 -20.65
N LEU A 74 -15.87 -4.39 -21.45
CA LEU A 74 -15.38 -3.02 -21.25
C LEU A 74 -16.52 -2.01 -21.43
N LEU A 75 -17.33 -2.16 -22.46
CA LEU A 75 -18.49 -1.28 -22.71
C LEU A 75 -19.51 -1.42 -21.57
N GLY A 76 -19.78 -2.62 -21.09
CA GLY A 76 -20.63 -2.91 -19.93
C GLY A 76 -20.12 -2.25 -18.67
N LEU A 77 -18.81 -2.33 -18.38
CA LEU A 77 -18.19 -1.64 -17.26
C LEU A 77 -18.38 -0.12 -17.38
N LEU A 78 -18.09 0.48 -18.52
CA LEU A 78 -18.27 1.92 -18.74
C LEU A 78 -19.73 2.37 -18.62
N ALA A 79 -20.68 1.50 -18.96
CA ALA A 79 -22.11 1.80 -18.86
C ALA A 79 -22.63 1.88 -17.41
N ARG A 80 -21.96 1.22 -16.45
CA ARG A 80 -22.30 1.24 -15.02
C ARG A 80 -22.05 2.60 -14.38
N PHE A 81 -21.29 3.49 -15.02
CA PHE A 81 -20.85 4.75 -14.41
C PHE A 81 -21.20 5.97 -15.29
N GLY A 82 -21.60 7.04 -14.64
CA GLY A 82 -21.95 8.31 -15.28
C GLY A 82 -20.76 9.22 -15.57
N GLN A 83 -19.56 8.88 -15.07
CA GLN A 83 -18.34 9.66 -15.29
C GLN A 83 -17.12 8.75 -15.35
N VAL A 84 -16.24 8.98 -16.33
CA VAL A 84 -14.96 8.28 -16.47
C VAL A 84 -13.86 9.29 -16.74
N ASN A 85 -12.87 9.34 -15.86
CA ASN A 85 -11.68 10.18 -16.02
C ASN A 85 -10.51 9.31 -16.49
N LEU A 86 -10.08 9.48 -17.73
CA LEU A 86 -8.93 8.81 -18.31
C LEU A 86 -7.67 9.65 -18.08
N LEU A 87 -6.71 9.08 -17.35
CA LEU A 87 -5.41 9.69 -17.09
C LEU A 87 -4.32 8.90 -17.82
N THR A 88 -3.57 9.60 -18.65
CA THR A 88 -2.44 9.03 -19.40
C THR A 88 -1.17 9.85 -19.20
N ALA A 89 -0.03 9.35 -19.66
CA ALA A 89 1.19 10.14 -19.69
C ALA A 89 1.14 11.28 -20.74
N ALA A 90 0.29 11.13 -21.78
CA ALA A 90 0.13 12.11 -22.88
C ALA A 90 -0.89 13.22 -22.55
N GLY A 91 -1.72 13.04 -21.51
CA GLY A 91 -2.77 13.98 -21.11
C GLY A 91 -4.00 13.26 -20.54
N GLU A 92 -5.08 14.00 -20.44
CA GLU A 92 -6.32 13.53 -19.80
C GLU A 92 -7.52 13.70 -20.73
N SER A 93 -8.54 12.87 -20.50
CA SER A 93 -9.85 12.96 -21.16
C SER A 93 -10.94 12.52 -20.20
N GLU A 94 -12.14 13.04 -20.37
CA GLU A 94 -13.29 12.72 -19.53
C GLU A 94 -14.50 12.33 -20.37
N LEU A 95 -15.15 11.23 -20.01
CA LEU A 95 -16.50 10.90 -20.43
C LEU A 95 -17.48 11.31 -19.32
N ARG A 96 -18.48 12.09 -19.64
CA ARG A 96 -19.47 12.58 -18.68
C ARG A 96 -20.89 12.35 -19.18
N CYS A 97 -21.74 11.81 -18.33
CA CYS A 97 -23.18 11.72 -18.54
C CYS A 97 -23.88 12.94 -17.93
N GLY A 98 -24.56 13.69 -18.75
CA GLY A 98 -25.37 14.84 -18.33
C GLY A 98 -26.70 14.42 -17.69
N LYS A 99 -27.41 15.36 -17.07
CA LYS A 99 -28.70 15.11 -16.38
C LYS A 99 -29.79 14.50 -17.27
N ARG A 100 -29.72 14.69 -18.60
CA ARG A 100 -30.68 14.14 -19.57
C ARG A 100 -30.17 12.86 -20.25
N GLY A 101 -29.13 12.21 -19.69
CA GLY A 101 -28.53 11.01 -20.27
C GLY A 101 -27.55 11.26 -21.43
N THR A 102 -27.37 12.51 -21.86
CA THR A 102 -26.45 12.86 -22.96
C THR A 102 -25.00 12.60 -22.52
N LEU A 103 -24.25 11.85 -23.33
CA LEU A 103 -22.83 11.61 -23.12
C LEU A 103 -22.01 12.69 -23.82
N THR A 104 -20.94 13.12 -23.19
CA THR A 104 -19.99 14.09 -23.73
C THR A 104 -18.58 13.64 -23.43
N VAL A 105 -17.70 13.64 -24.45
CA VAL A 105 -16.27 13.37 -24.29
C VAL A 105 -15.53 14.70 -24.31
N LEU A 106 -14.83 15.00 -23.22
CA LEU A 106 -14.01 16.20 -23.10
C LEU A 106 -12.54 15.85 -23.31
N GLY A 107 -11.88 16.58 -24.18
CA GLY A 107 -10.44 16.39 -24.48
C GLY A 107 -10.08 15.15 -25.29
N GLY A 108 -11.05 14.32 -25.72
CA GLY A 108 -10.83 13.04 -26.39
C GLY A 108 -10.06 13.15 -27.69
N GLU A 109 -10.50 14.03 -28.60
CA GLU A 109 -9.85 14.27 -29.90
C GLU A 109 -8.37 14.72 -29.77
N LYS A 110 -8.12 15.66 -28.84
CA LYS A 110 -6.77 16.16 -28.58
C LYS A 110 -5.87 15.07 -28.02
N LEU A 111 -6.39 14.24 -27.12
CA LEU A 111 -5.66 13.12 -26.54
C LEU A 111 -5.39 12.02 -27.58
N ARG A 112 -6.40 11.67 -28.42
CA ARG A 112 -6.27 10.70 -29.50
C ARG A 112 -5.13 11.07 -30.44
N LYS A 113 -5.12 12.30 -30.96
CA LYS A 113 -4.06 12.81 -31.86
C LYS A 113 -2.67 12.69 -31.25
N LYS A 114 -2.54 13.00 -29.93
CA LYS A 114 -1.26 12.86 -29.22
C LYS A 114 -0.82 11.40 -29.11
N LEU A 115 -1.74 10.50 -28.75
CA LEU A 115 -1.45 9.07 -28.61
C LEU A 115 -1.08 8.42 -29.95
N GLU A 116 -1.77 8.78 -31.03
CA GLU A 116 -1.50 8.28 -32.38
C GLU A 116 -0.12 8.74 -32.92
N ALA A 117 0.29 9.96 -32.55
CA ALA A 117 1.61 10.49 -32.92
C ALA A 117 2.77 9.88 -32.12
N MET A 118 2.48 9.14 -31.02
CA MET A 118 3.52 8.52 -30.20
C MET A 118 3.96 7.17 -30.80
N PRO A 119 5.26 6.85 -30.74
CA PRO A 119 5.73 5.53 -31.12
C PRO A 119 5.12 4.46 -30.19
N ASP A 120 5.09 3.22 -30.66
CA ASP A 120 4.73 2.10 -29.77
C ASP A 120 5.78 1.97 -28.66
N SER A 121 5.32 1.87 -27.44
CA SER A 121 6.19 1.77 -26.27
C SER A 121 6.45 0.30 -25.94
N THR A 122 7.71 -0.04 -25.71
CA THR A 122 8.16 -1.33 -25.17
C THR A 122 8.23 -1.34 -23.64
N ALA A 123 7.75 -0.26 -22.99
CA ALA A 123 7.75 -0.17 -21.53
C ALA A 123 7.06 -1.39 -20.90
N GLU A 124 7.68 -1.98 -19.91
CA GLU A 124 7.10 -3.09 -19.18
C GLU A 124 5.78 -2.69 -18.53
N VAL A 125 4.76 -3.53 -18.74
CA VAL A 125 3.50 -3.38 -18.01
C VAL A 125 3.71 -3.89 -16.59
N PRO A 126 3.26 -3.16 -15.56
CA PRO A 126 3.40 -3.62 -14.19
C PRO A 126 2.76 -5.00 -14.01
N GLU A 127 3.55 -5.98 -13.59
CA GLU A 127 3.02 -7.27 -13.18
C GLU A 127 2.19 -7.10 -11.91
N ASN A 128 1.08 -7.83 -11.83
CA ASN A 128 0.24 -7.84 -10.63
C ASN A 128 0.96 -8.52 -9.45
N ASP A 129 1.93 -9.34 -9.77
CA ASP A 129 2.69 -10.14 -8.82
C ASP A 129 4.05 -9.47 -8.49
N ARG A 130 4.04 -8.16 -8.24
CA ARG A 130 5.16 -7.56 -7.54
C ARG A 130 5.27 -8.25 -6.19
N LYS A 131 6.15 -9.24 -6.07
CA LYS A 131 6.58 -9.72 -4.76
C LYS A 131 6.99 -8.47 -3.97
N LYS A 132 6.16 -8.08 -3.00
CA LYS A 132 6.52 -6.98 -2.10
C LYS A 132 7.85 -7.38 -1.48
N GLN A 133 8.90 -6.62 -1.78
CA GLN A 133 10.15 -6.78 -1.08
C GLN A 133 9.94 -6.24 0.32
N TYR A 134 9.66 -7.14 1.23
CA TYR A 134 9.58 -6.83 2.63
C TYR A 134 10.98 -6.59 3.21
N ILE A 135 11.08 -5.71 4.21
CA ILE A 135 12.33 -5.48 4.95
C ILE A 135 12.65 -6.73 5.77
N LEU A 136 11.63 -7.33 6.40
CA LEU A 136 11.74 -8.60 7.11
C LEU A 136 11.34 -9.75 6.20
N GLN A 137 12.01 -10.89 6.35
CA GLN A 137 11.76 -12.10 5.55
C GLN A 137 10.80 -13.08 6.23
N GLY A 138 10.61 -12.95 7.56
CA GLY A 138 9.75 -13.82 8.36
C GLY A 138 10.51 -14.79 9.26
N ASP A 139 11.80 -14.97 9.06
CA ASP A 139 12.66 -15.88 9.81
C ASP A 139 13.40 -15.21 10.98
N GLU A 140 13.17 -13.91 11.19
CA GLU A 140 13.79 -13.16 12.27
C GLU A 140 13.44 -13.76 13.64
N PRO A 141 14.41 -13.90 14.56
CA PRO A 141 14.19 -14.55 15.86
C PRO A 141 13.06 -13.94 16.68
N PHE A 142 12.94 -12.62 16.68
CA PHE A 142 11.89 -11.93 17.42
C PHE A 142 10.48 -12.24 16.90
N LEU A 143 10.30 -12.46 15.59
CA LEU A 143 9.01 -12.85 15.02
C LEU A 143 8.54 -14.23 15.50
N ARG A 144 9.49 -15.16 15.73
CA ARG A 144 9.18 -16.48 16.29
C ARG A 144 8.76 -16.37 17.76
N LEU A 145 9.49 -15.60 18.57
CA LEU A 145 9.19 -15.40 19.98
C LEU A 145 7.87 -14.64 20.21
N LEU A 146 7.52 -13.75 19.29
CA LEU A 146 6.23 -13.02 19.30
C LEU A 146 5.08 -13.79 18.62
N ASP A 147 5.25 -15.06 18.30
CA ASP A 147 4.23 -15.91 17.67
C ASP A 147 3.73 -15.42 16.30
N VAL A 148 4.56 -14.66 15.57
CA VAL A 148 4.26 -14.22 14.19
C VAL A 148 4.67 -15.30 13.20
N SER A 149 5.84 -15.91 13.39
CA SER A 149 6.38 -17.00 12.57
C SER A 149 6.44 -18.32 13.32
N ASP A 150 6.54 -19.42 12.59
CA ASP A 150 6.76 -20.74 13.13
C ASP A 150 8.26 -21.03 13.36
N ALA A 151 8.58 -22.22 13.85
CA ALA A 151 9.95 -22.65 14.11
C ALA A 151 10.85 -22.67 12.86
N ASN A 152 10.24 -22.81 11.67
CA ASN A 152 10.95 -22.85 10.39
C ASN A 152 11.12 -21.44 9.77
N GLY A 153 10.66 -20.38 10.46
CA GLY A 153 10.72 -19.01 9.94
C GLY A 153 9.59 -18.64 8.97
N ARG A 154 8.60 -19.52 8.78
CA ARG A 154 7.44 -19.23 7.95
C ARG A 154 6.43 -18.40 8.74
N VAL A 155 6.00 -17.26 8.19
CA VAL A 155 4.93 -16.45 8.76
C VAL A 155 3.62 -17.26 8.79
N LYS A 156 3.02 -17.37 9.98
CA LYS A 156 1.75 -18.10 10.19
C LYS A 156 0.61 -17.45 9.41
N ASP A 157 -0.27 -18.25 8.81
CA ASP A 157 -1.36 -17.74 7.96
C ASP A 157 -2.26 -16.72 8.70
N LYS A 158 -2.60 -17.00 9.96
CA LYS A 158 -3.35 -16.09 10.85
C LYS A 158 -2.60 -14.81 11.22
N ARG A 159 -1.29 -14.73 11.00
CA ARG A 159 -0.42 -13.59 11.32
C ARG A 159 0.02 -12.78 10.10
N GLN A 160 -0.37 -13.16 8.91
CA GLN A 160 0.00 -12.45 7.67
C GLN A 160 -0.35 -10.94 7.70
N ALA A 161 -1.50 -10.59 8.26
CA ALA A 161 -1.90 -9.18 8.40
C ALA A 161 -0.96 -8.42 9.36
N LYS A 162 -0.57 -9.05 10.47
CA LYS A 162 0.39 -8.47 11.43
C LYS A 162 1.77 -8.32 10.81
N PHE A 163 2.26 -9.32 10.09
CA PHE A 163 3.54 -9.24 9.38
C PHE A 163 3.58 -8.11 8.34
N ARG A 164 2.50 -7.96 7.56
CA ARG A 164 2.36 -6.81 6.64
C ARG A 164 2.37 -5.47 7.36
N GLN A 165 1.68 -5.37 8.51
CA GLN A 165 1.67 -4.16 9.34
C GLN A 165 3.08 -3.81 9.83
N ILE A 166 3.84 -4.78 10.33
CA ILE A 166 5.21 -4.60 10.80
C ILE A 166 6.11 -4.10 9.66
N ASN A 167 6.05 -4.74 8.49
CA ASN A 167 6.85 -4.30 7.35
C ASN A 167 6.47 -2.90 6.86
N ARG A 168 5.16 -2.56 6.84
CA ARG A 168 4.72 -1.21 6.47
C ARG A 168 5.22 -0.16 7.46
N PHE A 169 5.23 -0.47 8.74
CA PHE A 169 5.82 0.38 9.77
C PHE A 169 7.33 0.60 9.53
N LEU A 170 8.08 -0.46 9.21
CA LEU A 170 9.51 -0.35 8.91
C LEU A 170 9.80 0.46 7.63
N GLU A 171 8.91 0.43 6.63
CA GLU A 171 9.01 1.34 5.48
C GLU A 171 8.96 2.80 5.93
N LEU A 172 8.03 3.16 6.84
CA LEU A 172 7.93 4.52 7.38
C LEU A 172 9.15 4.89 8.23
N VAL A 173 9.65 3.97 9.05
CA VAL A 173 10.87 4.17 9.85
C VAL A 173 12.07 4.41 8.94
N ARG A 174 12.21 3.64 7.86
CA ARG A 174 13.25 3.84 6.85
C ARG A 174 13.17 5.22 6.20
N ASP A 175 11.96 5.67 5.87
CA ASP A 175 11.76 6.99 5.25
C ASP A 175 12.12 8.13 6.22
N CYS A 176 11.91 7.93 7.55
CA CYS A 176 12.28 8.88 8.59
C CYS A 176 13.80 8.88 8.88
N GLN A 177 14.53 7.83 8.53
CA GLN A 177 15.96 7.65 8.87
C GLN A 177 16.83 8.84 8.48
N GLN A 178 16.54 9.50 7.36
CA GLN A 178 17.29 10.66 6.89
C GLN A 178 17.26 11.88 7.84
N HIS A 179 16.29 11.91 8.76
CA HIS A 179 16.10 12.99 9.74
C HIS A 179 16.68 12.65 11.13
N LEU A 180 17.18 11.42 11.31
CA LEU A 180 17.77 10.98 12.56
C LEU A 180 19.27 11.28 12.63
N PRO A 181 19.86 11.41 13.84
CA PRO A 181 21.30 11.54 14.00
C PRO A 181 22.03 10.42 13.27
N LYS A 182 23.09 10.75 12.53
CA LYS A 182 23.86 9.76 11.77
C LYS A 182 24.88 9.01 12.64
N GLU A 183 25.34 9.64 13.70
CA GLU A 183 26.38 9.13 14.61
C GLU A 183 25.87 9.07 16.04
N GLY A 184 26.55 8.31 16.88
CA GLY A 184 26.22 8.13 18.29
C GLY A 184 25.09 7.18 18.53
N VAL A 185 24.68 7.09 19.82
CA VAL A 185 23.61 6.22 20.30
C VAL A 185 22.26 6.78 19.87
N LEU A 186 21.48 5.99 19.13
CA LEU A 186 20.12 6.34 18.77
C LEU A 186 19.15 6.04 19.92
N ARG A 187 18.49 7.06 20.44
CA ARG A 187 17.53 6.96 21.54
C ARG A 187 16.10 6.95 21.04
N ILE A 188 15.39 5.87 21.30
CA ILE A 188 14.03 5.64 20.79
C ILE A 188 13.09 5.40 21.98
N CYS A 189 11.90 5.99 21.94
CA CYS A 189 10.85 5.75 22.89
C CYS A 189 9.57 5.31 22.17
N ASP A 190 8.97 4.18 22.59
CA ASP A 190 7.69 3.67 22.07
C ASP A 190 6.63 3.81 23.16
N LEU A 191 5.70 4.73 22.97
CA LEU A 191 4.63 5.06 23.89
C LEU A 191 3.40 4.19 23.64
N CYS A 192 2.85 3.60 24.72
CA CYS A 192 1.74 2.65 24.65
C CYS A 192 2.07 1.43 23.77
N CYS A 193 3.25 0.84 23.98
CA CYS A 193 3.85 -0.17 23.10
C CYS A 193 3.07 -1.49 23.01
N GLY A 194 2.19 -1.79 23.98
CA GLY A 194 1.42 -3.03 24.02
C GLY A 194 2.33 -4.27 23.92
N LYS A 195 1.99 -5.22 23.05
CA LYS A 195 2.83 -6.41 22.78
C LYS A 195 4.11 -6.11 21.99
N SER A 196 4.42 -4.85 21.76
CA SER A 196 5.69 -4.32 21.27
C SER A 196 6.20 -4.90 19.94
N TYR A 197 5.31 -5.42 19.09
CA TYR A 197 5.73 -5.90 17.75
C TYR A 197 6.53 -4.87 16.97
N LEU A 198 6.17 -3.59 17.11
CA LEU A 198 6.80 -2.49 16.39
C LEU A 198 8.10 -2.04 17.06
N SER A 199 8.17 -2.06 18.41
CA SER A 199 9.40 -1.80 19.15
C SER A 199 10.48 -2.84 18.78
N PHE A 200 10.12 -4.13 18.80
CA PHE A 200 11.05 -5.19 18.38
C PHE A 200 11.50 -5.02 16.94
N ALA A 201 10.59 -4.67 16.04
CA ALA A 201 10.92 -4.45 14.64
C ALA A 201 11.84 -3.23 14.44
N ALA A 202 11.55 -2.11 15.10
CA ALA A 202 12.39 -0.91 15.04
C ALA A 202 13.79 -1.17 15.60
N TYR A 203 13.88 -1.81 16.78
CA TYR A 203 15.16 -2.18 17.35
C TYR A 203 15.95 -3.09 16.41
N HIS A 204 15.33 -4.14 15.88
CA HIS A 204 15.97 -5.03 14.91
C HIS A 204 16.47 -4.29 13.69
N TYR A 205 15.67 -3.38 13.16
CA TYR A 205 16.04 -2.59 11.99
C TYR A 205 17.28 -1.73 12.25
N PHE A 206 17.27 -0.94 13.31
CA PHE A 206 18.38 -0.03 13.60
C PHE A 206 19.62 -0.76 14.13
N ALA A 207 19.45 -1.69 15.08
CA ALA A 207 20.57 -2.37 15.70
C ALA A 207 21.14 -3.49 14.84
N ASN A 208 20.29 -4.37 14.28
CA ASN A 208 20.77 -5.59 13.63
C ASN A 208 20.93 -5.42 12.11
N ILE A 209 20.04 -4.67 11.45
CA ILE A 209 20.15 -4.46 9.99
C ILE A 209 21.12 -3.32 9.69
N LEU A 210 21.00 -2.18 10.40
CA LEU A 210 21.85 -1.01 10.17
C LEU A 210 23.12 -0.96 11.02
N GLY A 211 23.27 -1.86 11.99
CA GLY A 211 24.46 -1.95 12.85
C GLY A 211 24.66 -0.75 13.77
N ARG A 212 23.59 -0.03 14.15
CA ARG A 212 23.68 1.14 15.01
C ARG A 212 23.63 0.76 16.48
N GLU A 213 24.30 1.53 17.31
CA GLU A 213 24.05 1.47 18.75
C GLU A 213 22.69 2.11 19.07
N VAL A 214 21.80 1.36 19.73
CA VAL A 214 20.42 1.75 20.01
C VAL A 214 20.12 1.61 21.49
N ARG A 215 19.47 2.62 22.05
CA ARG A 215 18.81 2.57 23.35
C ARG A 215 17.34 2.83 23.14
N MET A 216 16.52 1.82 23.36
CA MET A 216 15.09 1.89 23.12
C MET A 216 14.29 1.50 24.36
N THR A 217 13.31 2.34 24.72
CA THR A 217 12.42 2.10 25.84
C THR A 217 10.98 1.98 25.33
N GLY A 218 10.35 0.84 25.59
CA GLY A 218 8.91 0.64 25.39
C GLY A 218 8.14 0.86 26.68
N ILE A 219 7.03 1.59 26.62
CA ILE A 219 6.24 1.94 27.80
C ILE A 219 4.79 1.49 27.60
N ASP A 220 4.24 0.83 28.61
CA ASP A 220 2.81 0.45 28.64
C ASP A 220 2.32 0.38 30.09
N LEU A 221 1.00 0.53 30.28
CA LEU A 221 0.36 0.44 31.60
C LEU A 221 0.22 -0.99 32.12
N LYS A 222 0.33 -2.00 31.28
CA LYS A 222 0.02 -3.40 31.58
C LYS A 222 1.26 -4.16 32.06
N PRO A 223 1.39 -4.48 33.37
CA PRO A 223 2.59 -5.12 33.91
C PRO A 223 2.90 -6.49 33.30
N ASP A 224 1.87 -7.28 33.00
CA ASP A 224 1.99 -8.60 32.38
C ASP A 224 2.57 -8.54 30.96
N VAL A 225 2.13 -7.53 30.20
CA VAL A 225 2.63 -7.30 28.85
C VAL A 225 4.09 -6.84 28.88
N ILE A 226 4.43 -5.93 29.79
CA ILE A 226 5.81 -5.44 29.96
C ILE A 226 6.74 -6.55 30.43
N ALA A 227 6.32 -7.39 31.36
CA ALA A 227 7.09 -8.55 31.78
C ALA A 227 7.37 -9.51 30.62
N TYR A 228 6.34 -9.83 29.83
CA TYR A 228 6.47 -10.66 28.63
C TYR A 228 7.46 -10.06 27.62
N CYS A 229 7.35 -8.76 27.33
CA CYS A 229 8.25 -8.09 26.38
C CYS A 229 9.70 -8.07 26.88
N GLY A 230 9.91 -7.82 28.18
CA GLY A 230 11.24 -7.88 28.81
C GLY A 230 11.85 -9.28 28.72
N ASP A 231 11.04 -10.34 28.92
CA ASP A 231 11.49 -11.73 28.77
C ASP A 231 11.92 -12.04 27.33
N VAL A 232 11.17 -11.58 26.34
CA VAL A 232 11.52 -11.74 24.94
C VAL A 232 12.82 -11.00 24.59
N ALA A 233 12.99 -9.74 25.05
CA ALA A 233 14.21 -8.97 24.81
C ALA A 233 15.44 -9.66 25.43
N ARG A 234 15.31 -10.19 26.64
CA ARG A 234 16.39 -10.98 27.31
C ARG A 234 16.73 -12.27 26.55
N GLN A 235 15.74 -13.01 26.04
CA GLN A 235 15.97 -14.20 25.24
C GLN A 235 16.70 -13.89 23.92
N LEU A 236 16.51 -12.69 23.36
CA LEU A 236 17.20 -12.21 22.16
C LEU A 236 18.60 -11.67 22.45
N GLY A 237 18.98 -11.45 23.71
CA GLY A 237 20.22 -10.78 24.08
C GLY A 237 20.26 -9.30 23.68
N TRP A 238 19.09 -8.64 23.65
CA TRP A 238 18.97 -7.24 23.22
C TRP A 238 19.02 -6.28 24.41
N ASP A 239 20.22 -6.07 24.94
CA ASP A 239 20.46 -5.25 26.14
C ASP A 239 20.11 -3.76 25.96
N GLY A 240 20.04 -3.30 24.71
CA GLY A 240 19.64 -1.93 24.39
C GLY A 240 18.12 -1.72 24.25
N LEU A 241 17.29 -2.76 24.45
CA LEU A 241 15.84 -2.70 24.42
C LEU A 241 15.25 -3.02 25.79
N GLU A 242 14.68 -2.04 26.44
CA GLU A 242 14.05 -2.17 27.77
C GLU A 242 12.55 -1.86 27.71
N PHE A 243 11.83 -2.39 28.71
CA PHE A 243 10.39 -2.17 28.83
C PHE A 243 10.03 -1.70 30.23
N VAL A 244 9.25 -0.61 30.32
CA VAL A 244 8.88 0.05 31.58
C VAL A 244 7.36 0.05 31.72
N CYS A 245 6.88 -0.43 32.87
CA CYS A 245 5.48 -0.32 33.22
C CYS A 245 5.20 1.07 33.80
N GLY A 246 4.37 1.86 33.14
CA GLY A 246 4.10 3.21 33.61
C GLY A 246 3.10 3.97 32.73
N ASP A 247 2.61 5.06 33.30
CA ASP A 247 1.75 6.02 32.61
C ASP A 247 2.63 6.97 31.78
N VAL A 248 2.42 6.98 30.48
CA VAL A 248 3.16 7.83 29.53
C VAL A 248 3.05 9.32 29.85
N SER A 249 1.95 9.77 30.48
CA SER A 249 1.77 11.16 30.89
C SER A 249 2.73 11.59 32.02
N ARG A 250 3.30 10.63 32.74
CA ARG A 250 4.22 10.81 33.85
C ARG A 250 5.64 10.35 33.55
N TYR A 251 5.85 9.80 32.36
CA TYR A 251 7.15 9.29 31.97
C TYR A 251 8.06 10.43 31.51
N SER A 252 9.27 10.47 32.07
CA SER A 252 10.36 11.32 31.59
C SER A 252 11.47 10.42 31.06
N ALA A 253 11.86 10.60 29.83
CA ALA A 253 12.90 9.79 29.19
C ALA A 253 14.31 10.00 29.79
N GLY A 254 14.48 10.89 30.76
CA GLY A 254 15.77 11.14 31.41
C GLY A 254 16.84 11.73 30.50
N GLY A 255 16.48 12.19 29.31
CA GLY A 255 17.39 12.77 28.31
C GLY A 255 16.71 12.99 26.98
N ASP A 256 17.48 13.45 26.00
CA ASP A 256 17.00 13.67 24.62
C ASP A 256 16.60 12.35 23.96
N VAL A 257 15.47 12.34 23.27
CA VAL A 257 14.95 11.22 22.47
C VAL A 257 15.00 11.63 20.99
N ASP A 258 15.61 10.80 20.17
CA ASP A 258 15.77 11.05 18.73
C ASP A 258 14.53 10.63 17.94
N LEU A 259 13.82 9.59 18.39
CA LEU A 259 12.62 9.06 17.74
C LEU A 259 11.58 8.63 18.77
N VAL A 260 10.39 9.18 18.63
CA VAL A 260 9.21 8.74 19.41
C VAL A 260 8.26 7.98 18.49
N ILE A 261 7.86 6.80 18.93
CA ILE A 261 6.83 5.98 18.29
C ILE A 261 5.58 6.07 19.17
N SER A 262 4.44 6.39 18.57
CA SER A 262 3.15 6.39 19.26
C SER A 262 2.07 6.01 18.26
N LEU A 263 1.57 4.78 18.39
CA LEU A 263 0.52 4.25 17.54
C LEU A 263 -0.60 3.72 18.44
N HIS A 264 -1.76 4.35 18.35
CA HIS A 264 -2.94 4.01 19.17
C HIS A 264 -2.80 4.37 20.66
N ALA A 265 -2.12 5.46 20.98
CA ALA A 265 -2.07 6.03 22.33
C ALA A 265 -3.34 6.81 22.64
#